data_24c2bc2be33890c40e75c4dc45f44685
#
_entry.id   24c2bc2be33890c40e75c4dc45f44685
#
_cell.length_a   1.000
_cell.length_b   1.000
_cell.length_c   1.000
_cell.angle_alpha   90.00
_cell.angle_beta   90.00
_cell.angle_gamma   90.00
#
_symmetry.space_group_name_H-M   'P 1'
#
loop_
_entity.id
_entity.type
_entity.pdbx_description
1 polymer ?
#
loop_
_entity_poly.entity_id
_entity_poly.type
_entity_poly.pdbx_seq_one_letter_code
_entity_poly.pdbx_strand_id
1 'polypeptide(L)'
;QSYVFSLVGPKRYDVPWKDLERTGWIAKAECIEVRLDLNEDAELKYAVAGVREKHKIASENPVKLKIVQELVSKFKSDKILIIGQYLSQLSEIAEILNVPIITGKTPNSMRDKIYADFKNGTIRVLVVSKVANFAVDLPDASMAIQVSGTFGSRQEEAQRLGRILRPKERTSRFFTLITRNTVEEDFGSNRQKFLAEQGYSYTIGKYADCANVDRMNGGAHD
;
A
#
# COMPACT_ATOMS: atom_id res chain seq x y z
N GLN A 1 15.92 7.72 2.34
CA GLN A 1 15.45 8.13 0.99
C GLN A 1 15.96 7.18 -0.10
N SER A 2 17.26 6.78 -0.10
CA SER A 2 17.85 5.96 -1.15
C SER A 2 17.18 4.58 -1.34
N TYR A 3 16.71 3.95 -0.25
CA TYR A 3 16.08 2.63 -0.33
C TYR A 3 14.71 2.64 -1.01
N VAL A 4 13.91 3.70 -0.81
CA VAL A 4 12.61 3.83 -1.46
C VAL A 4 12.79 4.06 -2.96
N PHE A 5 13.74 4.90 -3.34
CA PHE A 5 14.03 5.17 -4.75
C PHE A 5 14.59 3.95 -5.49
N SER A 6 15.33 3.07 -4.82
CA SER A 6 15.79 1.82 -5.44
C SER A 6 14.65 0.83 -5.70
N LEU A 7 13.55 0.92 -4.94
CA LEU A 7 12.38 0.05 -5.12
C LEU A 7 11.37 0.59 -6.14
N VAL A 8 11.15 1.91 -6.16
CA VAL A 8 10.07 2.54 -6.96
C VAL A 8 10.55 3.53 -8.02
N GLY A 9 11.86 3.65 -8.24
CA GLY A 9 12.46 4.57 -9.20
C GLY A 9 12.53 6.03 -8.72
N PRO A 10 12.90 6.97 -9.58
CA PRO A 10 13.11 8.35 -9.21
C PRO A 10 11.82 9.06 -8.82
N LYS A 11 11.93 9.97 -7.86
CA LYS A 11 10.85 10.83 -7.40
C LYS A 11 10.32 11.70 -8.54
N ARG A 12 9.03 11.61 -8.85
CA ARG A 12 8.38 12.38 -9.92
C ARG A 12 7.52 13.55 -9.43
N TYR A 13 7.18 13.56 -8.14
CA TYR A 13 6.33 14.59 -7.55
C TYR A 13 6.83 14.95 -6.16
N ASP A 14 7.02 16.22 -5.91
CA ASP A 14 7.38 16.76 -4.61
C ASP A 14 6.49 17.96 -4.30
N VAL A 15 5.78 17.91 -3.19
CA VAL A 15 5.02 19.05 -2.70
C VAL A 15 5.85 19.74 -1.61
N PRO A 16 6.08 21.05 -1.72
CA PRO A 16 6.85 21.76 -0.70
C PRO A 16 6.17 21.69 0.67
N TRP A 17 6.85 21.12 1.64
CA TRP A 17 6.41 20.97 3.03
C TRP A 17 6.28 22.29 3.80
N LYS A 18 6.73 23.40 3.26
CA LYS A 18 6.94 24.65 3.99
C LYS A 18 5.71 25.26 4.66
N ASP A 19 4.53 24.94 4.16
CA ASP A 19 3.29 25.51 4.71
C ASP A 19 2.67 24.69 5.85
N LEU A 20 3.10 23.45 6.03
CA LEU A 20 2.51 22.48 6.95
C LEU A 20 3.32 22.26 8.23
N GLU A 21 4.61 22.60 8.22
CA GLU A 21 5.43 22.65 9.46
C GLU A 21 4.91 23.68 10.48
N ARG A 22 4.15 24.68 10.00
CA ARG A 22 3.58 25.73 10.85
C ARG A 22 2.46 25.26 11.78
N THR A 23 1.86 24.11 11.54
CA THR A 23 0.72 23.62 12.32
C THR A 23 1.04 22.48 13.29
N GLY A 24 2.28 21.97 13.31
CA GLY A 24 2.73 20.96 14.30
C GLY A 24 2.03 19.58 14.22
N TRP A 25 1.23 19.32 13.18
CA TRP A 25 0.31 18.17 13.13
C TRP A 25 0.66 17.11 12.08
N ILE A 26 1.78 17.21 11.38
CA ILE A 26 2.04 16.32 10.24
C ILE A 26 3.08 15.28 10.58
N ALA A 27 2.61 14.03 10.55
CA ALA A 27 3.49 12.88 10.45
C ALA A 27 4.31 13.00 9.17
N LYS A 28 5.62 12.80 9.26
CA LYS A 28 6.45 12.57 8.07
C LYS A 28 6.02 11.25 7.44
N ALA A 29 5.08 11.29 6.51
CA ALA A 29 4.62 10.13 5.78
C ALA A 29 5.00 10.26 4.30
N GLU A 30 5.58 9.20 3.76
CA GLU A 30 5.86 9.06 2.34
C GLU A 30 4.77 8.20 1.69
N CYS A 31 4.05 8.75 0.73
CA CYS A 31 3.10 8.03 -0.08
C CYS A 31 3.78 7.59 -1.37
N ILE A 32 3.82 6.28 -1.63
CA ILE A 32 4.51 5.70 -2.77
C ILE A 32 3.51 4.89 -3.60
N GLU A 33 3.29 5.33 -4.83
CA GLU A 33 2.46 4.61 -5.79
C GLU A 33 3.35 3.73 -6.65
N VAL A 34 3.13 2.42 -6.59
CA VAL A 34 3.83 1.43 -7.41
C VAL A 34 2.93 1.00 -8.54
N ARG A 35 3.29 1.34 -9.77
CA ARG A 35 2.56 0.99 -11.00
C ARG A 35 3.12 -0.28 -11.61
N LEU A 36 2.24 -1.21 -11.92
CA LEU A 36 2.56 -2.53 -12.45
C LEU A 36 1.68 -2.87 -13.63
N ASP A 37 2.23 -3.65 -14.55
CA ASP A 37 1.52 -4.06 -15.76
C ASP A 37 0.72 -5.35 -15.52
N LEU A 38 -0.35 -5.56 -16.29
CA LEU A 38 -0.99 -6.85 -16.43
C LEU A 38 -0.10 -7.75 -17.31
N ASN A 39 -0.21 -9.07 -17.15
CA ASN A 39 0.30 -9.98 -18.16
C ASN A 39 -0.66 -10.01 -19.37
N GLU A 40 -0.19 -10.53 -20.50
CA GLU A 40 -0.94 -10.54 -21.78
C GLU A 40 -2.32 -11.21 -21.65
N ASP A 41 -2.42 -12.33 -20.94
CA ASP A 41 -3.69 -13.03 -20.73
C ASP A 41 -4.69 -12.20 -19.91
N ALA A 42 -4.21 -11.50 -18.90
CA ALA A 42 -5.03 -10.62 -18.07
C ALA A 42 -5.43 -9.34 -18.82
N GLU A 43 -4.59 -8.80 -19.71
CA GLU A 43 -4.92 -7.67 -20.57
C GLU A 43 -6.06 -8.01 -21.52
N LEU A 44 -6.01 -9.19 -22.17
CA LEU A 44 -7.08 -9.67 -23.05
C LEU A 44 -8.40 -9.83 -22.29
N LYS A 45 -8.37 -10.45 -21.10
CA LYS A 45 -9.55 -10.59 -20.24
C LYS A 45 -10.09 -9.23 -19.82
N TYR A 46 -9.21 -8.31 -19.44
CA TYR A 46 -9.57 -6.96 -19.04
C TYR A 46 -10.26 -6.18 -20.18
N ALA A 47 -9.76 -6.31 -21.41
CA ALA A 47 -10.32 -5.59 -22.56
C ALA A 47 -11.79 -5.91 -22.81
N VAL A 48 -12.20 -7.18 -22.66
CA VAL A 48 -13.57 -7.65 -22.91
C VAL A 48 -14.48 -7.69 -21.70
N ALA A 49 -13.92 -7.45 -20.50
CA ALA A 49 -14.64 -7.56 -19.24
C ALA A 49 -15.65 -6.42 -19.02
N GLY A 50 -16.71 -6.70 -18.27
CA GLY A 50 -17.62 -5.67 -17.76
C GLY A 50 -16.99 -4.86 -16.61
N VAL A 51 -17.62 -3.75 -16.24
CA VAL A 51 -17.07 -2.78 -15.27
C VAL A 51 -16.62 -3.44 -13.95
N ARG A 52 -17.45 -4.28 -13.34
CA ARG A 52 -17.13 -4.94 -12.07
C ARG A 52 -15.95 -5.90 -12.20
N GLU A 53 -15.91 -6.63 -13.30
CA GLU A 53 -14.85 -7.59 -13.59
C GLU A 53 -13.53 -6.88 -13.90
N LYS A 54 -13.56 -5.75 -14.58
CA LYS A 54 -12.39 -4.88 -14.78
C LYS A 54 -11.75 -4.46 -13.47
N HIS A 55 -12.56 -4.03 -12.51
CA HIS A 55 -12.06 -3.70 -11.17
C HIS A 55 -11.42 -4.90 -10.48
N LYS A 56 -12.03 -6.07 -10.60
CA LYS A 56 -11.50 -7.30 -10.00
C LYS A 56 -10.18 -7.72 -10.64
N ILE A 57 -10.11 -7.78 -11.97
CA ILE A 57 -8.88 -8.16 -12.71
C ILE A 57 -7.73 -7.22 -12.36
N ALA A 58 -7.96 -5.91 -12.38
CA ALA A 58 -6.96 -4.93 -12.02
C ALA A 58 -6.47 -5.08 -10.56
N SER A 59 -7.42 -5.28 -9.64
CA SER A 59 -7.13 -5.38 -8.21
C SER A 59 -6.40 -6.67 -7.84
N GLU A 60 -6.81 -7.81 -8.42
CA GLU A 60 -6.23 -9.14 -8.16
C GLU A 60 -5.05 -9.48 -9.08
N ASN A 61 -4.39 -8.48 -9.69
CA ASN A 61 -3.18 -8.69 -10.49
C ASN A 61 -2.13 -9.48 -9.69
N PRO A 62 -1.69 -10.67 -10.17
CA PRO A 62 -0.77 -11.55 -9.42
C PRO A 62 0.59 -10.91 -9.10
N VAL A 63 1.02 -9.94 -9.90
CA VAL A 63 2.28 -9.21 -9.66
C VAL A 63 2.25 -8.48 -8.31
N LYS A 64 1.07 -8.05 -7.84
CA LYS A 64 0.92 -7.40 -6.54
C LYS A 64 1.39 -8.26 -5.38
N LEU A 65 1.10 -9.56 -5.42
CA LEU A 65 1.56 -10.51 -4.40
C LEU A 65 3.08 -10.54 -4.31
N LYS A 66 3.75 -10.58 -5.45
CA LYS A 66 5.22 -10.55 -5.54
C LYS A 66 5.79 -9.29 -4.88
N ILE A 67 5.21 -8.13 -5.20
CA ILE A 67 5.63 -6.85 -4.62
C ILE A 67 5.40 -6.82 -3.12
N VAL A 68 4.27 -7.33 -2.64
CA VAL A 68 3.99 -7.43 -1.20
C VAL A 68 5.06 -8.27 -0.49
N GLN A 69 5.42 -9.43 -1.04
CA GLN A 69 6.48 -10.29 -0.48
C GLN A 69 7.83 -9.56 -0.43
N GLU A 70 8.20 -8.86 -1.50
CA GLU A 70 9.45 -8.07 -1.55
C GLU A 70 9.45 -6.94 -0.53
N LEU A 71 8.35 -6.18 -0.42
CA LEU A 71 8.22 -5.10 0.56
C LEU A 71 8.32 -5.63 2.00
N VAL A 72 7.60 -6.70 2.33
CA VAL A 72 7.62 -7.32 3.66
C VAL A 72 9.01 -7.85 4.01
N SER A 73 9.72 -8.40 3.03
CA SER A 73 11.10 -8.90 3.21
C SER A 73 12.11 -7.78 3.37
N LYS A 74 11.92 -6.67 2.67
CA LYS A 74 12.83 -5.52 2.69
C LYS A 74 12.69 -4.70 3.97
N PHE A 75 11.47 -4.48 4.43
CA PHE A 75 11.17 -3.64 5.59
C PHE A 75 10.95 -4.49 6.86
N LYS A 76 11.98 -5.25 7.26
CA LYS A 76 11.90 -6.22 8.37
C LYS A 76 11.67 -5.59 9.74
N SER A 77 12.05 -4.34 9.94
CA SER A 77 11.89 -3.62 11.20
C SER A 77 10.55 -2.88 11.32
N ASP A 78 9.77 -2.83 10.25
CA ASP A 78 8.49 -2.11 10.22
C ASP A 78 7.33 -2.99 10.63
N LYS A 79 6.36 -2.40 11.36
CA LYS A 79 5.04 -2.98 11.55
C LYS A 79 4.19 -2.66 10.32
N ILE A 80 3.77 -3.70 9.61
CA ILE A 80 3.17 -3.58 8.29
C ILE A 80 1.70 -3.96 8.32
N LEU A 81 0.84 -3.04 7.84
CA LEU A 81 -0.57 -3.27 7.65
C LEU A 81 -0.85 -3.43 6.14
N ILE A 82 -1.39 -4.57 5.73
CA ILE A 82 -1.79 -4.83 4.34
C ILE A 82 -3.30 -4.69 4.23
N ILE A 83 -3.75 -3.81 3.33
CA ILE A 83 -5.17 -3.45 3.21
C ILE A 83 -5.66 -3.75 1.80
N GLY A 84 -6.85 -4.35 1.70
CA GLY A 84 -7.47 -4.63 0.41
C GLY A 84 -8.99 -4.80 0.50
N GLN A 85 -9.59 -4.94 -0.67
CA GLN A 85 -11.04 -5.09 -0.82
C GLN A 85 -11.44 -6.54 -1.08
N TYR A 86 -10.67 -7.28 -1.87
CA TYR A 86 -11.02 -8.62 -2.32
C TYR A 86 -10.48 -9.68 -1.36
N LEU A 87 -11.39 -10.44 -0.74
CA LEU A 87 -11.02 -11.44 0.26
C LEU A 87 -10.18 -12.58 -0.33
N SER A 88 -10.41 -12.97 -1.58
CA SER A 88 -9.59 -13.94 -2.30
C SER A 88 -8.12 -13.54 -2.31
N GLN A 89 -7.82 -12.31 -2.76
CA GLN A 89 -6.48 -11.75 -2.78
C GLN A 89 -5.87 -11.66 -1.38
N LEU A 90 -6.63 -11.16 -0.41
CA LEU A 90 -6.15 -10.98 0.95
C LEU A 90 -5.86 -12.31 1.66
N SER A 91 -6.68 -13.33 1.40
CA SER A 91 -6.46 -14.68 1.94
C SER A 91 -5.21 -15.32 1.37
N GLU A 92 -5.00 -15.19 0.06
CA GLU A 92 -3.78 -15.66 -0.61
C GLU A 92 -2.53 -14.97 -0.05
N ILE A 93 -2.56 -13.65 0.12
CA ILE A 93 -1.45 -12.89 0.73
C ILE A 93 -1.18 -13.37 2.15
N ALA A 94 -2.23 -13.53 2.98
CA ALA A 94 -2.11 -13.95 4.36
C ALA A 94 -1.53 -15.37 4.48
N GLU A 95 -1.96 -16.28 3.61
CA GLU A 95 -1.48 -17.66 3.55
C GLU A 95 0.01 -17.71 3.15
N ILE A 96 0.39 -17.05 2.06
CA ILE A 96 1.76 -17.06 1.56
C ILE A 96 2.74 -16.40 2.53
N LEU A 97 2.32 -15.33 3.21
CA LEU A 97 3.15 -14.68 4.22
C LEU A 97 3.08 -15.37 5.59
N ASN A 98 2.16 -16.32 5.77
CA ASN A 98 1.86 -16.97 7.04
C ASN A 98 1.57 -15.95 8.16
N VAL A 99 0.63 -15.03 7.89
CA VAL A 99 0.25 -13.94 8.80
C VAL A 99 -1.25 -13.90 9.04
N PRO A 100 -1.72 -13.34 10.17
CA PRO A 100 -3.14 -13.26 10.45
C PRO A 100 -3.88 -12.31 9.49
N ILE A 101 -5.16 -12.62 9.29
CA ILE A 101 -6.09 -11.81 8.51
C ILE A 101 -7.32 -11.44 9.34
N ILE A 102 -7.73 -10.18 9.28
CA ILE A 102 -8.97 -9.68 9.86
C ILE A 102 -9.94 -9.32 8.74
N THR A 103 -11.13 -9.91 8.79
CA THR A 103 -12.22 -9.66 7.86
C THR A 103 -13.47 -9.21 8.59
N GLY A 104 -14.53 -8.84 7.86
CA GLY A 104 -15.83 -8.54 8.45
C GLY A 104 -16.47 -9.72 9.23
N LYS A 105 -16.02 -10.95 8.97
CA LYS A 105 -16.49 -12.16 9.66
C LYS A 105 -15.66 -12.54 10.89
N THR A 106 -14.53 -11.86 11.13
CA THR A 106 -13.68 -12.16 12.30
C THR A 106 -14.41 -11.76 13.58
N PRO A 107 -14.59 -12.67 14.55
CA PRO A 107 -15.22 -12.37 15.83
C PRO A 107 -14.50 -11.23 16.58
N ASN A 108 -15.25 -10.41 17.31
CA ASN A 108 -14.70 -9.24 18.00
C ASN A 108 -13.57 -9.61 18.98
N SER A 109 -13.76 -10.68 19.78
CA SER A 109 -12.74 -11.13 20.73
C SER A 109 -11.43 -11.55 20.06
N MET A 110 -11.52 -12.21 18.90
CA MET A 110 -10.35 -12.58 18.11
C MET A 110 -9.69 -11.34 17.47
N ARG A 111 -10.52 -10.42 16.98
CA ARG A 111 -10.04 -9.15 16.41
C ARG A 111 -9.26 -8.34 17.43
N ASP A 112 -9.81 -8.17 18.63
CA ASP A 112 -9.19 -7.42 19.72
C ASP A 112 -7.85 -8.04 20.12
N LYS A 113 -7.78 -9.37 20.20
CA LYS A 113 -6.54 -10.10 20.47
C LYS A 113 -5.50 -9.86 19.39
N ILE A 114 -5.85 -10.01 18.11
CA ILE A 114 -4.93 -9.77 16.98
C ILE A 114 -4.42 -8.34 16.98
N TYR A 115 -5.28 -7.36 17.24
CA TYR A 115 -4.86 -5.96 17.31
C TYR A 115 -3.94 -5.69 18.50
N ALA A 116 -4.20 -6.29 19.66
CA ALA A 116 -3.30 -6.19 20.81
C ALA A 116 -1.92 -6.79 20.49
N ASP A 117 -1.88 -7.95 19.85
CA ASP A 117 -0.65 -8.63 19.44
C ASP A 117 0.12 -7.83 18.36
N PHE A 118 -0.59 -7.18 17.47
CA PHE A 118 0.04 -6.27 16.50
C PHE A 118 0.56 -4.99 17.19
N LYS A 119 -0.19 -4.44 18.13
CA LYS A 119 0.21 -3.24 18.88
C LYS A 119 1.47 -3.48 19.72
N ASN A 120 1.55 -4.61 20.41
CA ASN A 120 2.70 -4.98 21.26
C ASN A 120 3.91 -5.51 20.47
N GLY A 121 3.76 -5.76 19.16
CA GLY A 121 4.83 -6.23 18.27
C GLY A 121 4.99 -7.75 18.19
N THR A 122 4.14 -8.53 18.84
CA THR A 122 4.09 -10.01 18.69
C THR A 122 3.73 -10.37 17.23
N ILE A 123 2.82 -9.63 16.62
CA ILE A 123 2.50 -9.70 15.19
C ILE A 123 3.10 -8.49 14.50
N ARG A 124 3.96 -8.72 13.51
CA ARG A 124 4.62 -7.66 12.73
C ARG A 124 3.86 -7.28 11.47
N VAL A 125 3.22 -8.24 10.82
CA VAL A 125 2.47 -8.06 9.58
C VAL A 125 1.04 -8.52 9.80
N LEU A 126 0.09 -7.68 9.42
CA LEU A 126 -1.34 -7.93 9.58
C LEU A 126 -2.07 -7.61 8.28
N VAL A 127 -2.91 -8.53 7.81
CA VAL A 127 -3.78 -8.33 6.66
C VAL A 127 -5.18 -7.95 7.15
N VAL A 128 -5.76 -6.88 6.58
CA VAL A 128 -7.07 -6.36 6.99
C VAL A 128 -7.94 -6.07 5.78
N SER A 129 -9.15 -6.61 5.76
CA SER A 129 -10.12 -6.25 4.72
C SER A 129 -10.68 -4.85 4.92
N LYS A 130 -11.02 -4.18 3.82
CA LYS A 130 -11.62 -2.84 3.84
C LYS A 130 -12.86 -2.76 4.75
N VAL A 131 -13.70 -3.78 4.76
CA VAL A 131 -14.92 -3.82 5.58
C VAL A 131 -14.59 -3.87 7.07
N ALA A 132 -13.56 -4.60 7.48
CA ALA A 132 -13.11 -4.64 8.86
C ALA A 132 -12.48 -3.32 9.32
N ASN A 133 -12.00 -2.52 8.39
CA ASN A 133 -11.31 -1.26 8.63
C ASN A 133 -12.23 -0.10 9.06
N PHE A 134 -13.54 -0.20 8.78
CA PHE A 134 -14.49 0.87 9.13
C PHE A 134 -14.94 0.86 10.61
N ALA A 135 -14.74 -0.25 11.32
CA ALA A 135 -15.36 -0.46 12.63
C ALA A 135 -14.42 -0.27 13.83
N VAL A 136 -13.12 -0.09 13.64
CA VAL A 136 -12.15 -0.13 14.75
C VAL A 136 -11.02 0.88 14.55
N ASP A 137 -10.50 1.43 15.64
CA ASP A 137 -9.22 2.14 15.66
C ASP A 137 -8.11 1.20 15.16
N LEU A 138 -7.67 1.43 13.93
CA LEU A 138 -6.56 0.68 13.37
C LEU A 138 -5.31 0.88 14.21
N PRO A 139 -4.59 -0.18 14.52
CA PRO A 139 -3.37 -0.07 15.30
C PRO A 139 -2.32 0.72 14.53
N ASP A 140 -1.49 1.44 15.27
CA ASP A 140 -0.37 2.19 14.71
C ASP A 140 0.55 1.27 13.91
N ALA A 141 0.66 1.51 12.62
CA ALA A 141 1.62 0.86 11.74
C ALA A 141 2.69 1.86 11.30
N SER A 142 3.92 1.41 11.11
CA SER A 142 4.98 2.23 10.52
C SER A 142 4.95 2.19 8.99
N MET A 143 4.28 1.18 8.44
CA MET A 143 4.12 0.98 7.00
C MET A 143 2.75 0.40 6.70
N ALA A 144 2.12 0.88 5.64
CA ALA A 144 0.90 0.30 5.10
C ALA A 144 1.06 0.00 3.61
N ILE A 145 0.45 -1.09 3.14
CA ILE A 145 0.41 -1.50 1.74
C ILE A 145 -1.04 -1.68 1.34
N GLN A 146 -1.52 -0.87 0.42
CA GLN A 146 -2.83 -1.02 -0.16
C GLN A 146 -2.74 -1.80 -1.47
N VAL A 147 -3.29 -3.01 -1.48
CA VAL A 147 -3.23 -3.92 -2.64
C VAL A 147 -4.44 -3.82 -3.55
N SER A 148 -5.58 -3.40 -3.02
CA SER A 148 -6.81 -3.17 -3.77
C SER A 148 -7.76 -2.24 -3.02
N GLY A 149 -8.70 -1.64 -3.72
CA GLY A 149 -9.76 -0.84 -3.13
C GLY A 149 -10.24 0.25 -4.08
N THR A 150 -11.56 0.37 -4.18
CA THR A 150 -12.17 1.58 -4.68
C THR A 150 -12.13 2.62 -3.57
N PHE A 151 -11.71 3.81 -3.91
CA PHE A 151 -11.66 4.89 -2.95
C PHE A 151 -13.07 5.28 -2.55
N GLY A 152 -13.30 5.32 -1.26
CA GLY A 152 -14.36 6.10 -0.66
C GLY A 152 -14.14 7.60 -0.94
N SER A 153 -14.88 8.48 -0.28
CA SER A 153 -14.62 9.91 -0.41
C SER A 153 -13.17 10.23 -0.09
N ARG A 154 -12.60 11.25 -0.75
CA ARG A 154 -11.24 11.76 -0.50
C ARG A 154 -10.96 11.96 1.00
N GLN A 155 -11.99 12.36 1.73
CA GLN A 155 -11.96 12.64 3.15
C GLN A 155 -11.79 11.37 3.99
N GLU A 156 -12.43 10.25 3.61
CA GLU A 156 -12.28 8.96 4.31
C GLU A 156 -10.87 8.38 4.16
N GLU A 157 -10.24 8.58 3.02
CA GLU A 157 -8.88 8.09 2.78
C GLU A 157 -7.85 8.86 3.60
N ALA A 158 -7.95 10.19 3.67
CA ALA A 158 -7.05 10.99 4.51
C ALA A 158 -7.22 10.67 5.99
N GLN A 159 -8.46 10.52 6.45
CA GLN A 159 -8.73 10.11 7.83
C GLN A 159 -8.14 8.74 8.13
N ARG A 160 -8.23 7.82 7.20
CA ARG A 160 -7.65 6.48 7.32
C ARG A 160 -6.13 6.53 7.40
N LEU A 161 -5.49 7.26 6.48
CA LEU A 161 -4.05 7.46 6.49
C LEU A 161 -3.57 8.12 7.79
N GLY A 162 -4.24 9.17 8.24
CA GLY A 162 -3.90 9.86 9.48
C GLY A 162 -4.04 8.98 10.74
N ARG A 163 -4.91 7.96 10.70
CA ARG A 163 -5.03 6.99 11.80
C ARG A 163 -3.96 5.90 11.75
N ILE A 164 -3.62 5.42 10.55
CA ILE A 164 -2.62 4.35 10.34
C ILE A 164 -1.21 4.88 10.56
N LEU A 165 -0.91 6.06 10.00
CA LEU A 165 0.42 6.65 9.96
C LEU A 165 0.55 7.75 11.03
N ARG A 166 0.31 7.41 12.30
CA ARG A 166 0.51 8.38 13.39
C ARG A 166 1.97 8.81 13.49
N PRO A 167 2.23 10.11 13.81
CA PRO A 167 3.59 10.61 13.93
C PRO A 167 4.36 9.83 14.98
N LYS A 168 5.48 9.27 14.56
CA LYS A 168 6.51 8.67 15.40
C LYS A 168 7.84 9.28 15.02
N GLU A 169 8.88 9.01 15.76
CA GLU A 169 10.25 9.44 15.48
C GLU A 169 10.78 8.98 14.10
N ARG A 170 10.07 8.00 13.47
CA ARG A 170 10.43 7.45 12.16
C ARG A 170 9.43 7.88 11.09
N THR A 171 9.91 8.07 9.87
CA THR A 171 9.09 8.28 8.67
C THR A 171 8.19 7.07 8.43
N SER A 172 6.89 7.28 8.38
CA SER A 172 5.92 6.27 7.99
C SER A 172 5.80 6.18 6.47
N ARG A 173 5.50 4.98 5.94
CA ARG A 173 5.36 4.74 4.49
C ARG A 173 4.02 4.14 4.15
N PHE A 174 3.43 4.67 3.09
CA PHE A 174 2.19 4.16 2.54
C PHE A 174 2.40 3.79 1.07
N PHE A 175 2.40 2.48 0.80
CA PHE A 175 2.49 1.96 -0.56
C PHE A 175 1.09 1.70 -1.11
N THR A 176 0.86 2.14 -2.34
CA THR A 176 -0.34 1.80 -3.10
C THR A 176 0.07 1.07 -4.38
N LEU A 177 -0.44 -0.14 -4.57
CA LEU A 177 -0.17 -0.94 -5.75
C LEU A 177 -1.27 -0.74 -6.77
N ILE A 178 -0.92 -0.21 -7.95
CA ILE A 178 -1.86 0.16 -9.01
C ILE A 178 -1.49 -0.56 -10.29
N THR A 179 -2.46 -1.23 -10.89
CA THR A 179 -2.34 -1.84 -12.22
C THR A 179 -2.54 -0.76 -13.29
N ARG A 180 -1.52 -0.61 -14.15
CA ARG A 180 -1.49 0.40 -15.22
C ARG A 180 -2.52 0.10 -16.31
N ASN A 181 -2.92 1.15 -17.03
CA ASN A 181 -3.88 1.08 -18.12
C ASN A 181 -5.23 0.46 -17.69
N THR A 182 -5.60 0.62 -16.43
CA THR A 182 -6.84 0.12 -15.84
C THR A 182 -7.56 1.20 -15.06
N VAL A 183 -8.79 0.89 -14.64
CA VAL A 183 -9.60 1.76 -13.76
C VAL A 183 -8.91 2.15 -12.45
N GLU A 184 -7.91 1.40 -12.00
CA GLU A 184 -7.15 1.76 -10.80
C GLU A 184 -6.27 3.00 -11.02
N GLU A 185 -5.81 3.26 -12.24
CA GLU A 185 -4.99 4.42 -12.56
C GLU A 185 -5.79 5.72 -12.50
N ASP A 186 -7.04 5.70 -12.91
CA ASP A 186 -7.95 6.85 -12.79
C ASP A 186 -8.17 7.25 -11.33
N PHE A 187 -8.35 6.27 -10.45
CA PHE A 187 -8.46 6.50 -9.00
C PHE A 187 -7.13 6.97 -8.39
N GLY A 188 -6.00 6.45 -8.88
CA GLY A 188 -4.66 6.85 -8.46
C GLY A 188 -4.42 8.35 -8.66
N SER A 189 -4.79 8.89 -9.81
CA SER A 189 -4.62 10.31 -10.13
C SER A 189 -5.39 11.23 -9.20
N ASN A 190 -6.63 10.88 -8.85
CA ASN A 190 -7.44 11.64 -7.91
C ASN A 190 -6.87 11.62 -6.49
N ARG A 191 -6.33 10.47 -6.05
CA ARG A 191 -5.66 10.31 -4.75
C ARG A 191 -4.40 11.13 -4.67
N GLN A 192 -3.56 11.04 -5.69
CA GLN A 192 -2.31 11.77 -5.77
C GLN A 192 -2.53 13.26 -5.53
N LYS A 193 -3.49 13.85 -6.25
CA LYS A 193 -3.84 15.26 -6.10
C LYS A 193 -4.26 15.57 -4.66
N PHE A 194 -5.14 14.76 -4.09
CA PHE A 194 -5.64 14.97 -2.75
C PHE A 194 -4.55 14.83 -1.67
N LEU A 195 -3.73 13.79 -1.72
CA LEU A 195 -2.65 13.59 -0.73
C LEU A 195 -1.59 14.69 -0.84
N ALA A 196 -1.29 15.15 -2.06
CA ALA A 196 -0.42 16.30 -2.28
C ALA A 196 -0.99 17.58 -1.69
N GLU A 197 -2.30 17.84 -1.86
CA GLU A 197 -3.00 18.97 -1.24
C GLU A 197 -2.99 18.90 0.30
N GLN A 198 -2.95 17.69 0.87
CA GLN A 198 -2.81 17.47 2.31
C GLN A 198 -1.34 17.52 2.80
N GLY A 199 -0.38 17.76 1.90
CA GLY A 199 1.02 17.93 2.24
C GLY A 199 1.85 16.66 2.40
N TYR A 200 1.32 15.51 1.99
CA TYR A 200 2.11 14.27 1.96
C TYR A 200 3.12 14.29 0.81
N SER A 201 4.33 13.79 1.05
CA SER A 201 5.28 13.49 -0.01
C SER A 201 4.74 12.33 -0.86
N TYR A 202 4.70 12.52 -2.18
CA TYR A 202 4.13 11.53 -3.09
C TYR A 202 5.15 11.15 -4.17
N THR A 203 5.37 9.85 -4.34
CA THR A 203 6.29 9.29 -5.34
C THR A 203 5.58 8.28 -6.21
N ILE A 204 5.78 8.33 -7.53
CA ILE A 204 5.28 7.33 -8.46
C ILE A 204 6.46 6.61 -9.08
N GLY A 205 6.44 5.28 -9.06
CA GLY A 205 7.44 4.42 -9.69
C GLY A 205 6.79 3.25 -10.44
N LYS A 206 7.49 2.72 -11.44
CA LYS A 206 7.12 1.49 -12.14
C LYS A 206 7.87 0.30 -11.53
N TYR A 207 7.20 -0.83 -11.39
CA TYR A 207 7.83 -2.04 -10.87
C TYR A 207 8.97 -2.55 -11.76
N ALA A 208 8.82 -2.46 -13.09
CA ALA A 208 9.87 -2.86 -14.04
C ALA A 208 11.18 -2.06 -13.89
N ASP A 209 11.08 -0.80 -13.45
CA ASP A 209 12.24 0.04 -13.20
C ASP A 209 13.04 -0.45 -11.98
N CYS A 210 12.37 -1.17 -11.07
CA CYS A 210 12.98 -1.73 -9.87
C CYS A 210 13.79 -3.01 -10.15
N ALA A 211 13.35 -3.84 -11.10
CA ALA A 211 14.04 -5.08 -11.46
C ALA A 211 15.36 -4.84 -12.21
N ASN A 212 15.51 -3.69 -12.88
CA ASN A 212 16.71 -3.34 -13.64
C ASN A 212 17.80 -2.67 -12.79
N VAL A 213 17.46 -2.11 -11.64
CA VAL A 213 18.43 -1.42 -10.78
C VAL A 213 19.38 -2.42 -10.09
N ASP A 214 18.87 -3.62 -9.74
CA ASP A 214 19.71 -4.65 -9.13
C ASP A 214 20.74 -5.26 -10.12
N ARG A 215 20.49 -5.18 -11.43
CA ARG A 215 21.45 -5.63 -12.46
C ARG A 215 22.56 -4.62 -12.74
N MET A 216 22.35 -3.33 -12.47
CA MET A 216 23.37 -2.29 -12.67
C MET A 216 24.35 -2.17 -11.51
N ASN A 217 23.99 -2.63 -10.31
CA ASN A 217 24.87 -2.59 -9.13
C ASN A 217 25.65 -3.88 -8.90
N GLY A 218 25.46 -4.93 -9.70
CA GLY A 218 26.20 -6.20 -9.63
C GLY A 218 27.46 -6.28 -10.52
N GLY A 219 27.86 -5.19 -11.18
CA GLY A 219 28.92 -5.17 -12.17
C GLY A 219 30.13 -4.30 -11.86
N ALA A 220 30.58 -4.25 -10.61
CA ALA A 220 31.83 -3.57 -10.28
C ALA A 220 32.52 -4.23 -9.09
N HIS A 221 33.04 -5.44 -9.28
CA HIS A 221 34.16 -6.00 -8.53
C HIS A 221 34.84 -7.04 -9.42
N ASP A 222 35.78 -6.59 -10.19
CA ASP A 222 37.00 -7.28 -10.60
C ASP A 222 38.19 -6.36 -10.30
#